data_c8f57456b8cc36fea29de2fc9127760e
#
_entry.id   c8f57456b8cc36fea29de2fc9127760e
#
_cell.length_a   1.000
_cell.length_b   1.000
_cell.length_c   1.000
_cell.angle_alpha   90.00
_cell.angle_beta   90.00
_cell.angle_gamma   90.00
#
_symmetry.space_group_name_H-M   'P 1'
#
loop_
_entity.id
_entity.type
_entity.pdbx_description
1 polymer ?
#
loop_
_entity_poly.entity_id
_entity_poly.type
_entity_poly.pdbx_seq_one_letter_code
_entity_poly.pdbx_strand_id
1 'polypeptide(L)'
;MTGRIFTKAYATEAERLTAQRNHEWLSRHAGPMALPPITGSGLRELMFTWADGRHAEPRDLEPVAQHLGSCHEAAWRSCLHKARLTTAHVSDGHVIAGFVGPRTSAFCRRFREGHIASAQALDAALTLLSRAADRPVAFYKDTNPRNILIAQSGPPITVDTDDLTLAPFGYDLAKLVVTVSMTFGSLPIDQIDRALTAYNLAAAAHHPQLGQTTLTQLMEYAELHGTLTAPYLGRGGYRWPWTRVRPTPTPRRRT
;
A
#
# COMPACT_ATOMS: atom_id res chain seq x y z
N MET A 1 -17.82 -2.91 30.35
CA MET A 1 -16.37 -2.62 30.20
C MET A 1 -16.24 -1.56 29.13
N THR A 2 -15.90 -0.32 29.50
CA THR A 2 -15.63 0.76 28.55
C THR A 2 -14.30 0.44 27.85
N GLY A 3 -14.36 -0.01 26.61
CA GLY A 3 -13.18 -0.29 25.81
C GLY A 3 -12.30 0.96 25.66
N ARG A 4 -10.99 0.78 25.62
CA ARG A 4 -10.03 1.85 25.34
C ARG A 4 -10.30 2.43 23.94
N ILE A 5 -10.30 3.76 23.81
CA ILE A 5 -10.60 4.47 22.56
C ILE A 5 -9.35 5.21 22.07
N PHE A 6 -9.11 5.18 20.75
CA PHE A 6 -8.17 6.04 20.06
C PHE A 6 -8.91 7.11 19.28
N THR A 7 -8.58 8.39 19.50
CA THR A 7 -9.16 9.51 18.76
C THR A 7 -8.14 10.06 17.77
N LYS A 8 -8.51 10.16 16.50
CA LYS A 8 -7.72 10.76 15.43
C LYS A 8 -8.35 12.09 15.01
N ALA A 9 -7.56 13.17 15.05
CA ALA A 9 -7.95 14.49 14.59
C ALA A 9 -7.53 14.72 13.13
N TYR A 10 -8.34 15.49 12.39
CA TYR A 10 -8.14 15.90 11.01
C TYR A 10 -8.08 17.41 10.89
N ALA A 11 -7.35 17.93 9.90
CA ALA A 11 -7.26 19.37 9.70
C ALA A 11 -8.59 19.98 9.25
N THR A 12 -9.39 19.21 8.48
CA THR A 12 -10.69 19.64 7.98
C THR A 12 -11.76 18.55 8.16
N GLU A 13 -13.05 18.97 8.15
CA GLU A 13 -14.17 18.04 8.11
C GLU A 13 -14.16 17.18 6.82
N ALA A 14 -13.76 17.75 5.69
CA ALA A 14 -13.68 17.03 4.42
C ALA A 14 -12.68 15.86 4.47
N GLU A 15 -11.50 16.07 5.10
CA GLU A 15 -10.53 14.99 5.32
C GLU A 15 -11.09 13.90 6.22
N ARG A 16 -11.74 14.28 7.32
CA ARG A 16 -12.41 13.35 8.24
C ARG A 16 -13.46 12.50 7.51
N LEU A 17 -14.32 13.15 6.71
CA LEU A 17 -15.35 12.46 5.92
C LEU A 17 -14.73 11.50 4.89
N THR A 18 -13.63 11.90 4.25
CA THR A 18 -12.90 11.05 3.30
C THR A 18 -12.34 9.81 4.01
N ALA A 19 -11.67 9.98 5.14
CA ALA A 19 -11.11 8.89 5.93
C ALA A 19 -12.20 7.92 6.43
N GLN A 20 -13.35 8.46 6.86
CA GLN A 20 -14.49 7.64 7.27
C GLN A 20 -15.03 6.80 6.11
N ARG A 21 -15.24 7.40 4.93
CA ARG A 21 -15.72 6.69 3.72
C ARG A 21 -14.72 5.64 3.25
N ASN A 22 -13.42 5.94 3.30
CA ASN A 22 -12.37 4.97 3.01
C ASN A 22 -12.46 3.75 3.94
N HIS A 23 -12.61 4.00 5.25
CA HIS A 23 -12.75 2.96 6.26
C HIS A 23 -14.00 2.09 6.00
N GLU A 24 -15.13 2.73 5.74
CA GLU A 24 -16.39 2.04 5.45
C GLU A 24 -16.29 1.18 4.17
N TRP A 25 -15.63 1.73 3.13
CA TRP A 25 -15.40 1.00 1.89
C TRP A 25 -14.49 -0.22 2.09
N LEU A 26 -13.35 -0.04 2.78
CA LEU A 26 -12.42 -1.14 3.09
C LEU A 26 -13.12 -2.22 3.93
N SER A 27 -13.88 -1.84 4.95
CA SER A 27 -14.64 -2.78 5.78
C SER A 27 -15.64 -3.61 4.99
N ARG A 28 -16.23 -3.02 3.94
CA ARG A 28 -17.25 -3.68 3.09
C ARG A 28 -16.65 -4.55 2.00
N HIS A 29 -15.57 -4.08 1.37
CA HIS A 29 -15.07 -4.68 0.12
C HIS A 29 -13.75 -5.43 0.26
N ALA A 30 -12.91 -5.10 1.24
CA ALA A 30 -11.60 -5.71 1.39
C ALA A 30 -11.59 -7.06 2.14
N GLY A 31 -12.77 -7.66 2.37
CA GLY A 31 -12.94 -9.02 2.93
C GLY A 31 -12.26 -9.21 4.28
N PRO A 32 -11.11 -9.92 4.35
CA PRO A 32 -10.48 -10.27 5.62
C PRO A 32 -9.74 -9.12 6.30
N MET A 33 -9.72 -7.91 5.74
CA MET A 33 -9.01 -6.77 6.33
C MET A 33 -9.56 -6.44 7.72
N ALA A 34 -8.73 -6.61 8.74
CA ALA A 34 -9.07 -6.22 10.09
C ALA A 34 -8.83 -4.71 10.28
N LEU A 35 -9.90 -3.98 10.55
CA LEU A 35 -9.88 -2.54 10.83
C LEU A 35 -10.45 -2.28 12.22
N PRO A 36 -9.86 -1.37 13.03
CA PRO A 36 -10.48 -0.97 14.28
C PRO A 36 -11.85 -0.34 14.01
N PRO A 37 -12.93 -0.80 14.65
CA PRO A 37 -14.26 -0.23 14.48
C PRO A 37 -14.28 1.27 14.82
N ILE A 38 -15.00 2.08 14.00
CA ILE A 38 -15.33 3.46 14.33
C ILE A 38 -16.44 3.41 15.40
N THR A 39 -16.18 4.02 16.56
CA THR A 39 -17.11 4.08 17.71
C THR A 39 -17.79 5.41 17.86
N GLY A 40 -17.30 6.44 17.15
CA GLY A 40 -17.88 7.78 17.16
C GLY A 40 -17.18 8.73 16.20
N SER A 41 -17.80 9.87 15.95
CA SER A 41 -17.23 10.94 15.14
C SER A 41 -17.63 12.32 15.68
N GLY A 42 -16.68 13.26 15.66
CA GLY A 42 -16.90 14.69 15.84
C GLY A 42 -16.83 15.43 14.51
N LEU A 43 -16.79 16.76 14.55
CA LEU A 43 -16.68 17.59 13.35
C LEU A 43 -15.38 17.30 12.58
N ARG A 44 -14.27 17.14 13.31
CA ARG A 44 -12.92 16.89 12.75
C ARG A 44 -12.22 15.70 13.38
N GLU A 45 -12.96 14.77 13.97
CA GLU A 45 -12.40 13.65 14.71
C GLU A 45 -13.13 12.35 14.37
N LEU A 46 -12.37 11.25 14.32
CA LEU A 46 -12.91 9.90 14.36
C LEU A 46 -12.40 9.19 15.61
N MET A 47 -13.29 8.47 16.26
CA MET A 47 -12.98 7.65 17.43
C MET A 47 -13.03 6.18 17.01
N PHE A 48 -11.98 5.45 17.36
CA PHE A 48 -11.83 4.03 17.02
C PHE A 48 -11.71 3.21 18.30
N THR A 49 -12.16 1.98 18.26
CA THR A 49 -11.77 1.01 19.27
C THR A 49 -10.24 0.91 19.27
N TRP A 50 -9.62 0.93 20.46
CA TRP A 50 -8.18 0.71 20.56
C TRP A 50 -7.81 -0.68 20.05
N ALA A 51 -6.80 -0.76 19.20
CA ALA A 51 -6.23 -2.01 18.69
C ALA A 51 -4.88 -2.25 19.37
N ASP A 52 -4.75 -3.38 20.08
CA ASP A 52 -3.49 -3.79 20.67
C ASP A 52 -2.64 -4.54 19.64
N GLY A 53 -1.35 -4.23 19.63
CA GLY A 53 -0.40 -4.87 18.74
C GLY A 53 0.90 -4.07 18.65
N ARG A 54 1.96 -4.71 18.16
CA ARG A 54 3.19 -4.01 17.76
C ARG A 54 3.12 -3.66 16.29
N HIS A 55 3.83 -2.64 15.89
CA HIS A 55 3.99 -2.34 14.47
C HIS A 55 4.70 -3.47 13.72
N ALA A 56 4.38 -3.63 12.44
CA ALA A 56 5.02 -4.63 11.59
C ALA A 56 6.52 -4.38 11.44
N GLU A 57 7.28 -5.45 11.37
CA GLU A 57 8.74 -5.49 11.23
C GLU A 57 9.14 -6.35 10.02
N PRO A 58 10.42 -6.39 9.60
CA PRO A 58 10.85 -7.21 8.46
C PRO A 58 10.40 -8.67 8.52
N ARG A 59 10.38 -9.29 9.70
CA ARG A 59 9.94 -10.69 9.89
C ARG A 59 8.47 -10.93 9.59
N ASP A 60 7.65 -9.88 9.58
CA ASP A 60 6.21 -9.96 9.34
C ASP A 60 5.85 -9.76 7.85
N LEU A 61 6.84 -9.51 6.99
CA LEU A 61 6.61 -9.16 5.59
C LEU A 61 5.77 -10.23 4.86
N GLU A 62 6.09 -11.51 5.04
CA GLU A 62 5.41 -12.62 4.37
C GLU A 62 3.93 -12.76 4.83
N PRO A 63 3.60 -12.89 6.14
CA PRO A 63 2.21 -12.98 6.57
C PRO A 63 1.40 -11.71 6.25
N VAL A 64 2.01 -10.53 6.30
CA VAL A 64 1.34 -9.28 5.88
C VAL A 64 1.08 -9.28 4.38
N ALA A 65 2.03 -9.73 3.56
CA ALA A 65 1.85 -9.85 2.11
C ALA A 65 0.73 -10.82 1.75
N GLN A 66 0.67 -11.99 2.39
CA GLN A 66 -0.41 -12.96 2.23
C GLN A 66 -1.78 -12.34 2.55
N HIS A 67 -1.88 -11.67 3.70
CA HIS A 67 -3.11 -11.00 4.12
C HIS A 67 -3.53 -9.92 3.13
N LEU A 68 -2.58 -9.09 2.66
CA LEU A 68 -2.84 -8.04 1.67
C LEU A 68 -3.33 -8.62 0.33
N GLY A 69 -2.75 -9.75 -0.13
CA GLY A 69 -3.20 -10.45 -1.33
C GLY A 69 -4.66 -10.90 -1.23
N SER A 70 -5.06 -11.45 -0.08
CA SER A 70 -6.45 -11.84 0.20
C SER A 70 -7.41 -10.64 0.22
N CYS A 71 -6.98 -9.51 0.78
CA CYS A 71 -7.78 -8.28 0.81
C CYS A 71 -7.99 -7.71 -0.60
N HIS A 72 -6.94 -7.72 -1.42
CA HIS A 72 -7.01 -7.25 -2.81
C HIS A 72 -7.91 -8.15 -3.68
N GLU A 73 -7.82 -9.47 -3.53
CA GLU A 73 -8.71 -10.42 -4.20
C GLU A 73 -10.17 -10.16 -3.82
N ALA A 74 -10.46 -10.03 -2.52
CA ALA A 74 -11.81 -9.79 -2.04
C ALA A 74 -12.39 -8.47 -2.60
N ALA A 75 -11.61 -7.38 -2.62
CA ALA A 75 -12.03 -6.11 -3.19
C ALA A 75 -12.24 -6.20 -4.72
N TRP A 76 -11.35 -6.93 -5.42
CA TRP A 76 -11.51 -7.15 -6.85
C TRP A 76 -12.81 -7.90 -7.15
N ARG A 77 -13.05 -9.00 -6.47
CA ARG A 77 -14.25 -9.82 -6.61
C ARG A 77 -15.53 -9.03 -6.26
N SER A 78 -15.46 -8.22 -5.22
CA SER A 78 -16.60 -7.41 -4.75
C SER A 78 -17.00 -6.31 -5.75
N CYS A 79 -16.04 -5.50 -6.22
CA CYS A 79 -16.36 -4.35 -7.08
C CYS A 79 -15.26 -3.92 -8.06
N LEU A 80 -13.95 -4.16 -7.75
CA LEU A 80 -12.87 -3.58 -8.54
C LEU A 80 -12.61 -4.30 -9.88
N HIS A 81 -13.23 -5.46 -10.15
CA HIS A 81 -13.18 -6.13 -11.45
C HIS A 81 -13.75 -5.28 -12.60
N LYS A 82 -14.56 -4.26 -12.28
CA LYS A 82 -15.13 -3.28 -13.24
C LYS A 82 -14.30 -1.99 -13.32
N ALA A 83 -13.35 -1.80 -12.44
CA ALA A 83 -12.56 -0.57 -12.36
C ALA A 83 -11.46 -0.54 -13.45
N ARG A 84 -10.97 0.68 -13.73
CA ARG A 84 -9.81 0.93 -14.60
C ARG A 84 -8.80 1.80 -13.88
N LEU A 85 -7.53 1.51 -14.05
CA LEU A 85 -6.45 2.26 -13.39
C LEU A 85 -6.31 3.71 -13.90
N THR A 86 -6.85 4.01 -15.06
CA THR A 86 -6.77 5.34 -15.70
C THR A 86 -7.85 6.31 -15.24
N THR A 87 -8.95 5.82 -14.65
CA THR A 87 -10.12 6.63 -14.26
C THR A 87 -10.46 6.40 -12.79
N ALA A 88 -11.17 7.35 -12.18
CA ALA A 88 -11.77 7.12 -10.88
C ALA A 88 -12.85 6.04 -10.97
N HIS A 89 -13.02 5.28 -9.90
CA HIS A 89 -14.06 4.27 -9.75
C HIS A 89 -15.07 4.72 -8.69
N VAL A 90 -16.35 4.57 -8.99
CA VAL A 90 -17.43 4.88 -8.07
C VAL A 90 -18.06 3.57 -7.59
N SER A 91 -18.07 3.37 -6.29
CA SER A 91 -18.68 2.21 -5.63
C SER A 91 -19.39 2.66 -4.37
N ASP A 92 -20.66 2.31 -4.20
CA ASP A 92 -21.50 2.67 -3.05
C ASP A 92 -21.49 4.18 -2.70
N GLY A 93 -21.47 5.02 -3.73
CA GLY A 93 -21.41 6.48 -3.55
C GLY A 93 -20.05 7.02 -3.11
N HIS A 94 -19.03 6.16 -2.97
CA HIS A 94 -17.65 6.55 -2.71
C HIS A 94 -16.83 6.60 -4.00
N VAL A 95 -16.03 7.65 -4.17
CA VAL A 95 -15.16 7.86 -5.32
C VAL A 95 -13.73 7.50 -4.95
N ILE A 96 -13.19 6.47 -5.58
CA ILE A 96 -11.80 6.06 -5.43
C ILE A 96 -11.01 6.58 -6.63
N ALA A 97 -10.00 7.41 -6.38
CA ALA A 97 -9.19 8.01 -7.43
C ALA A 97 -8.42 6.94 -8.23
N GLY A 98 -8.28 7.16 -9.54
CA GLY A 98 -7.49 6.29 -10.42
C GLY A 98 -6.01 6.25 -10.05
N PHE A 99 -5.30 5.32 -10.66
CA PHE A 99 -3.87 5.12 -10.40
C PHE A 99 -2.97 6.06 -11.21
N VAL A 100 -3.16 6.10 -12.52
CA VAL A 100 -2.21 6.72 -13.46
C VAL A 100 -2.15 8.25 -13.30
N GLY A 101 -3.27 8.93 -13.40
CA GLY A 101 -3.33 10.40 -13.42
C GLY A 101 -2.73 11.06 -12.16
N PRO A 102 -3.18 10.70 -10.94
CA PRO A 102 -2.64 11.26 -9.70
C PRO A 102 -1.13 11.02 -9.54
N ARG A 103 -0.63 9.83 -9.94
CA ARG A 103 0.80 9.52 -9.85
C ARG A 103 1.62 10.23 -10.89
N THR A 104 1.13 10.37 -12.13
CA THR A 104 1.75 11.23 -13.15
C THR A 104 1.94 12.65 -12.61
N SER A 105 0.90 13.24 -12.03
CA SER A 105 0.96 14.56 -11.42
C SER A 105 2.00 14.63 -10.28
N ALA A 106 2.05 13.58 -9.45
CA ALA A 106 3.03 13.49 -8.37
C ALA A 106 4.46 13.40 -8.90
N PHE A 107 4.74 12.59 -9.92
CA PHE A 107 6.08 12.49 -10.55
C PHE A 107 6.51 13.80 -11.19
N CYS A 108 5.62 14.47 -11.94
CA CYS A 108 5.90 15.78 -12.51
C CYS A 108 6.21 16.83 -11.43
N ARG A 109 5.51 16.77 -10.28
CA ARG A 109 5.82 17.62 -9.14
C ARG A 109 7.19 17.29 -8.56
N ARG A 110 7.51 15.99 -8.32
CA ARG A 110 8.82 15.57 -7.81
C ARG A 110 9.98 15.95 -8.72
N PHE A 111 9.77 15.94 -10.02
CA PHE A 111 10.76 16.44 -10.99
C PHE A 111 11.00 17.94 -10.83
N ARG A 112 9.94 18.75 -10.74
CA ARG A 112 10.05 20.21 -10.51
C ARG A 112 10.70 20.56 -9.17
N GLU A 113 10.50 19.72 -8.14
CA GLU A 113 11.12 19.85 -6.81
C GLU A 113 12.58 19.34 -6.76
N GLY A 114 13.12 18.82 -7.87
CA GLY A 114 14.50 18.31 -7.95
C GLY A 114 14.74 16.92 -7.36
N HIS A 115 13.68 16.20 -7.04
CA HIS A 115 13.77 14.82 -6.50
C HIS A 115 13.96 13.77 -7.61
N ILE A 116 13.77 14.13 -8.86
CA ILE A 116 14.05 13.29 -10.03
C ILE A 116 15.17 13.97 -10.82
N ALA A 117 16.28 13.26 -11.03
CA ALA A 117 17.53 13.83 -11.48
C ALA A 117 17.53 14.31 -12.95
N SER A 118 16.65 13.78 -13.81
CA SER A 118 16.63 14.09 -15.24
C SER A 118 15.25 13.88 -15.87
N ALA A 119 15.02 14.53 -17.00
CA ALA A 119 13.83 14.31 -17.83
C ALA A 119 13.72 12.84 -18.28
N GLN A 120 14.84 12.20 -18.60
CA GLN A 120 14.87 10.78 -18.94
C GLN A 120 14.39 9.88 -17.79
N ALA A 121 14.79 10.20 -16.55
CA ALA A 121 14.31 9.46 -15.37
C ALA A 121 12.81 9.66 -15.13
N LEU A 122 12.31 10.87 -15.38
CA LEU A 122 10.87 11.13 -15.34
C LEU A 122 10.13 10.34 -16.41
N ASP A 123 10.60 10.37 -17.66
CA ASP A 123 9.98 9.66 -18.78
C ASP A 123 9.94 8.13 -18.53
N ALA A 124 11.02 7.56 -17.98
CA ALA A 124 11.06 6.15 -17.57
C ALA A 124 9.99 5.83 -16.51
N ALA A 125 9.82 6.70 -15.51
CA ALA A 125 8.78 6.50 -14.49
C ALA A 125 7.36 6.60 -15.07
N LEU A 126 7.11 7.56 -15.97
CA LEU A 126 5.81 7.72 -16.63
C LEU A 126 5.51 6.55 -17.57
N THR A 127 6.52 6.00 -18.25
CA THR A 127 6.39 4.79 -19.06
C THR A 127 6.00 3.57 -18.20
N LEU A 128 6.59 3.40 -17.02
CA LEU A 128 6.20 2.35 -16.07
C LEU A 128 4.75 2.51 -15.61
N LEU A 129 4.30 3.73 -15.30
CA LEU A 129 2.90 4.00 -14.94
C LEU A 129 1.95 3.66 -16.10
N SER A 130 2.29 4.03 -17.33
CA SER A 130 1.49 3.74 -18.52
C SER A 130 1.37 2.23 -18.76
N ARG A 131 2.46 1.48 -18.62
CA ARG A 131 2.45 -0.01 -18.76
C ARG A 131 1.60 -0.69 -17.67
N ALA A 132 1.43 -0.07 -16.53
CA ALA A 132 0.57 -0.59 -15.47
C ALA A 132 -0.92 -0.37 -15.73
N ALA A 133 -1.31 0.51 -16.66
CA ALA A 133 -2.68 0.96 -16.88
C ALA A 133 -3.69 -0.16 -17.21
N ASP A 134 -3.24 -1.21 -17.89
CA ASP A 134 -4.09 -2.33 -18.33
C ASP A 134 -4.02 -3.55 -17.39
N ARG A 135 -3.38 -3.40 -16.22
CA ARG A 135 -3.28 -4.49 -15.24
C ARG A 135 -4.58 -4.65 -14.44
N PRO A 136 -4.82 -5.84 -13.87
CA PRO A 136 -5.91 -6.03 -12.92
C PRO A 136 -5.85 -5.01 -11.77
N VAL A 137 -7.03 -4.53 -11.36
CA VAL A 137 -7.16 -3.43 -10.39
C VAL A 137 -7.27 -3.97 -8.97
N ALA A 138 -6.40 -3.51 -8.11
CA ALA A 138 -6.48 -3.59 -6.66
C ALA A 138 -6.68 -2.18 -6.08
N PHE A 139 -6.70 -2.07 -4.78
CA PHE A 139 -6.61 -0.78 -4.10
C PHE A 139 -5.18 -0.52 -3.59
N TYR A 140 -4.90 0.73 -3.26
CA TYR A 140 -3.73 1.21 -2.55
C TYR A 140 -4.20 2.00 -1.34
N LYS A 141 -3.71 1.64 -0.16
CA LYS A 141 -4.10 2.29 1.09
C LYS A 141 -2.91 2.82 1.90
N ASP A 142 -1.82 3.18 1.30
CA ASP A 142 -0.59 3.62 1.97
C ASP A 142 -0.03 2.58 2.96
N THR A 143 0.15 1.35 2.48
CA THR A 143 0.69 0.25 3.29
C THR A 143 2.10 0.59 3.78
N ASN A 144 2.19 0.86 5.07
CA ASN A 144 3.40 1.26 5.79
C ASN A 144 3.50 0.37 7.04
N PRO A 145 4.69 -0.08 7.49
CA PRO A 145 4.81 -0.91 8.67
C PRO A 145 4.17 -0.29 9.93
N ARG A 146 4.08 1.04 10.01
CA ARG A 146 3.40 1.74 11.11
C ARG A 146 1.88 1.70 11.04
N ASN A 147 1.34 1.47 9.84
CA ASN A 147 -0.10 1.36 9.61
C ASN A 147 -0.59 -0.08 9.73
N ILE A 148 0.28 -1.00 10.18
CA ILE A 148 -0.02 -2.41 10.36
C ILE A 148 0.37 -2.81 11.78
N LEU A 149 -0.60 -3.30 12.56
CA LEU A 149 -0.39 -3.82 13.89
C LEU A 149 -0.44 -5.36 13.86
N ILE A 150 0.54 -5.97 14.46
CA ILE A 150 0.62 -7.42 14.65
C ILE A 150 0.17 -7.71 16.08
N ALA A 151 -1.05 -8.22 16.20
CA ALA A 151 -1.63 -8.67 17.46
C ALA A 151 -1.03 -10.01 17.89
N GLN A 152 -1.28 -10.43 19.13
CA GLN A 152 -0.83 -11.75 19.63
C GLN A 152 -1.51 -12.91 18.91
N SER A 153 -2.71 -12.69 18.38
CA SER A 153 -3.48 -13.68 17.61
C SER A 153 -4.34 -12.97 16.57
N GLY A 154 -4.72 -13.69 15.51
CA GLY A 154 -5.53 -13.16 14.42
C GLY A 154 -4.73 -12.53 13.28
N PRO A 155 -5.42 -11.95 12.28
CA PRO A 155 -4.80 -11.33 11.14
C PRO A 155 -4.12 -10.00 11.51
N PRO A 156 -3.20 -9.50 10.68
CA PRO A 156 -2.68 -8.15 10.80
C PRO A 156 -3.81 -7.12 10.81
N ILE A 157 -3.77 -6.18 11.76
CA ILE A 157 -4.75 -5.10 11.89
C ILE A 157 -4.23 -3.90 11.11
N THR A 158 -5.04 -3.41 10.19
CA THR A 158 -4.74 -2.21 9.39
C THR A 158 -5.28 -0.98 10.10
N VAL A 159 -4.42 -0.01 10.33
CA VAL A 159 -4.79 1.32 10.88
C VAL A 159 -4.48 2.40 9.85
N ASP A 160 -5.05 3.59 10.05
CA ASP A 160 -4.85 4.74 9.15
C ASP A 160 -5.42 4.51 7.74
N THR A 161 -6.67 4.90 7.53
CA THR A 161 -7.43 4.74 6.28
C THR A 161 -7.58 6.04 5.49
N ASP A 162 -6.70 7.03 5.70
CA ASP A 162 -6.82 8.36 5.09
C ASP A 162 -6.63 8.31 3.56
N ASP A 163 -5.68 7.49 3.11
CA ASP A 163 -5.36 7.34 1.70
C ASP A 163 -5.98 6.06 1.13
N LEU A 164 -6.84 6.21 0.14
CA LEU A 164 -7.37 5.11 -0.66
C LEU A 164 -7.42 5.51 -2.13
N THR A 165 -6.72 4.77 -2.98
CA THR A 165 -6.75 4.96 -4.44
C THR A 165 -6.76 3.60 -5.13
N LEU A 166 -7.03 3.58 -6.43
CA LEU A 166 -6.77 2.39 -7.24
C LEU A 166 -5.27 2.15 -7.41
N ALA A 167 -4.90 0.89 -7.60
CA ALA A 167 -3.53 0.48 -7.94
C ALA A 167 -3.54 -0.88 -8.67
N PRO A 168 -2.49 -1.23 -9.42
CA PRO A 168 -2.33 -2.59 -9.92
C PRO A 168 -1.98 -3.55 -8.78
N PHE A 169 -2.31 -4.83 -8.94
CA PHE A 169 -1.87 -5.88 -8.01
C PHE A 169 -0.34 -5.84 -7.81
N GLY A 170 0.10 -6.01 -6.58
CA GLY A 170 1.51 -5.95 -6.19
C GLY A 170 2.04 -4.55 -5.85
N TYR A 171 1.34 -3.47 -6.26
CA TYR A 171 1.83 -2.10 -6.04
C TYR A 171 1.89 -1.71 -4.54
N ASP A 172 0.89 -2.10 -3.77
CA ASP A 172 0.85 -1.80 -2.33
C ASP A 172 1.85 -2.68 -1.55
N LEU A 173 2.10 -3.92 -2.00
CA LEU A 173 3.21 -4.74 -1.50
C LEU A 173 4.57 -4.10 -1.80
N ALA A 174 4.77 -3.53 -2.99
CA ALA A 174 5.99 -2.81 -3.32
C ALA A 174 6.21 -1.61 -2.39
N LYS A 175 5.15 -0.87 -2.07
CA LYS A 175 5.19 0.19 -1.05
C LYS A 175 5.64 -0.34 0.31
N LEU A 176 5.10 -1.46 0.76
CA LEU A 176 5.50 -2.08 2.02
C LEU A 176 6.99 -2.44 2.01
N VAL A 177 7.49 -3.08 0.94
CA VAL A 177 8.93 -3.42 0.78
C VAL A 177 9.80 -2.17 0.90
N VAL A 178 9.45 -1.09 0.18
CA VAL A 178 10.19 0.17 0.23
C VAL A 178 10.21 0.74 1.64
N THR A 179 9.06 0.85 2.29
CA THR A 179 8.93 1.51 3.60
C THR A 179 9.54 0.70 4.73
N VAL A 180 9.46 -0.63 4.67
CA VAL A 180 10.19 -1.53 5.60
C VAL A 180 11.69 -1.36 5.39
N SER A 181 12.19 -1.39 4.15
CA SER A 181 13.62 -1.22 3.86
C SER A 181 14.12 0.17 4.29
N MET A 182 13.38 1.23 4.01
CA MET A 182 13.75 2.59 4.43
C MET A 182 13.73 2.78 5.95
N THR A 183 12.97 1.96 6.68
CA THR A 183 12.86 2.02 8.15
C THR A 183 13.91 1.16 8.86
N PHE A 184 14.11 -0.07 8.38
CA PHE A 184 14.91 -1.09 9.08
C PHE A 184 16.22 -1.43 8.39
N GLY A 185 16.44 -1.04 7.16
CA GLY A 185 17.58 -1.38 6.33
C GLY A 185 17.23 -2.36 5.20
N SER A 186 18.24 -2.72 4.39
CA SER A 186 18.04 -3.57 3.22
C SER A 186 17.46 -4.94 3.59
N LEU A 187 16.43 -5.36 2.85
CA LEU A 187 15.83 -6.68 2.96
C LEU A 187 16.56 -7.67 2.02
N PRO A 188 16.74 -8.94 2.44
CA PRO A 188 17.19 -10.00 1.55
C PRO A 188 16.18 -10.20 0.40
N ILE A 189 16.70 -10.39 -0.83
CA ILE A 189 15.83 -10.57 -2.01
C ILE A 189 14.97 -11.84 -1.91
N ASP A 190 15.47 -12.89 -1.29
CA ASP A 190 14.73 -14.13 -1.05
C ASP A 190 13.56 -13.95 -0.07
N GLN A 191 13.68 -13.04 0.89
CA GLN A 191 12.58 -12.67 1.78
C GLN A 191 11.48 -11.93 1.03
N ILE A 192 11.86 -11.03 0.12
CA ILE A 192 10.90 -10.31 -0.74
C ILE A 192 10.22 -11.29 -1.69
N ASP A 193 10.95 -12.24 -2.26
CA ASP A 193 10.40 -13.24 -3.18
C ASP A 193 9.41 -14.19 -2.47
N ARG A 194 9.71 -14.62 -1.24
CA ARG A 194 8.73 -15.37 -0.41
C ARG A 194 7.48 -14.56 -0.13
N ALA A 195 7.61 -13.29 0.24
CA ALA A 195 6.47 -12.42 0.48
C ALA A 195 5.63 -12.21 -0.79
N LEU A 196 6.27 -12.03 -1.95
CA LEU A 196 5.58 -11.95 -3.24
C LEU A 196 4.86 -13.25 -3.59
N THR A 197 5.50 -14.39 -3.34
CA THR A 197 4.87 -15.72 -3.54
C THR A 197 3.64 -15.87 -2.66
N ALA A 198 3.72 -15.53 -1.37
CA ALA A 198 2.58 -15.59 -0.46
C ALA A 198 1.45 -14.64 -0.87
N TYR A 199 1.79 -13.42 -1.30
CA TYR A 199 0.85 -12.46 -1.86
C TYR A 199 0.12 -13.00 -3.10
N ASN A 200 0.88 -13.51 -4.08
CA ASN A 200 0.35 -14.02 -5.33
C ASN A 200 -0.56 -15.25 -5.12
N LEU A 201 -0.17 -16.18 -4.23
CA LEU A 201 -1.00 -17.33 -3.88
C LEU A 201 -2.34 -16.89 -3.27
N ALA A 202 -2.32 -15.93 -2.37
CA ALA A 202 -3.52 -15.40 -1.74
C ALA A 202 -4.40 -14.63 -2.74
N ALA A 203 -3.80 -13.80 -3.60
CA ALA A 203 -4.51 -13.07 -4.66
C ALA A 203 -5.12 -14.00 -5.72
N ALA A 204 -4.50 -15.15 -5.98
CA ALA A 204 -4.94 -16.13 -6.96
C ALA A 204 -6.00 -17.11 -6.45
N ALA A 205 -6.38 -17.06 -5.17
CA ALA A 205 -7.18 -18.09 -4.50
C ALA A 205 -8.48 -18.45 -5.24
N HIS A 206 -9.15 -17.47 -5.85
CA HIS A 206 -10.38 -17.68 -6.63
C HIS A 206 -10.21 -17.27 -8.10
N HIS A 207 -9.20 -16.48 -8.43
CA HIS A 207 -8.96 -15.92 -9.77
C HIS A 207 -7.46 -15.98 -10.11
N PRO A 208 -6.97 -17.07 -10.74
CA PRO A 208 -5.54 -17.30 -10.99
C PRO A 208 -4.81 -16.14 -11.70
N GLN A 209 -5.53 -15.36 -12.52
CA GLN A 209 -4.96 -14.22 -13.23
C GLN A 209 -4.53 -13.05 -12.32
N LEU A 210 -4.98 -13.00 -11.05
CA LEU A 210 -4.65 -11.93 -10.11
C LEU A 210 -3.28 -12.14 -9.44
N GLY A 211 -2.83 -13.39 -9.30
CA GLY A 211 -1.57 -13.77 -8.66
C GLY A 211 -0.36 -13.80 -9.59
N GLN A 212 -0.26 -12.89 -10.56
CA GLN A 212 0.76 -12.91 -11.61
C GLN A 212 1.77 -11.76 -11.53
N THR A 213 1.87 -11.09 -10.39
CA THR A 213 2.91 -10.07 -10.19
C THR A 213 4.28 -10.76 -10.15
N THR A 214 5.17 -10.40 -11.09
CA THR A 214 6.54 -10.92 -11.09
C THR A 214 7.45 -10.12 -10.15
N LEU A 215 8.59 -10.70 -9.73
CA LEU A 215 9.57 -9.99 -8.92
C LEU A 215 10.09 -8.74 -9.64
N THR A 216 10.29 -8.80 -10.96
CA THR A 216 10.68 -7.65 -11.77
C THR A 216 9.64 -6.53 -11.69
N GLN A 217 8.35 -6.85 -11.84
CA GLN A 217 7.28 -5.86 -11.71
C GLN A 217 7.17 -5.28 -10.32
N LEU A 218 7.29 -6.12 -9.27
CA LEU A 218 7.31 -5.65 -7.89
C LEU A 218 8.45 -4.64 -7.68
N MET A 219 9.64 -4.93 -8.20
CA MET A 219 10.79 -4.03 -8.07
C MET A 219 10.63 -2.75 -8.91
N GLU A 220 10.03 -2.81 -10.10
CA GLU A 220 9.64 -1.62 -10.87
C GLU A 220 8.69 -0.72 -10.06
N TYR A 221 7.69 -1.30 -9.40
CA TYR A 221 6.79 -0.56 -8.50
C TYR A 221 7.52 -0.01 -7.28
N ALA A 222 8.49 -0.75 -6.74
CA ALA A 222 9.31 -0.28 -5.63
C ALA A 222 10.16 0.95 -6.03
N GLU A 223 10.70 1.00 -7.26
CA GLU A 223 11.39 2.19 -7.77
C GLU A 223 10.46 3.41 -7.86
N LEU A 224 9.23 3.22 -8.34
CA LEU A 224 8.23 4.29 -8.35
C LEU A 224 7.96 4.80 -6.93
N HIS A 225 7.76 3.88 -5.98
CA HIS A 225 7.52 4.26 -4.58
C HIS A 225 8.72 4.90 -3.91
N GLY A 226 9.92 4.39 -4.15
CA GLY A 226 11.16 4.96 -3.63
C GLY A 226 11.31 6.44 -4.01
N THR A 227 11.00 6.77 -5.28
CA THR A 227 11.00 8.15 -5.78
C THR A 227 9.93 9.02 -5.08
N LEU A 228 8.71 8.52 -4.95
CA LEU A 228 7.62 9.25 -4.30
C LEU A 228 7.86 9.43 -2.80
N THR A 229 8.55 8.49 -2.15
CA THR A 229 8.83 8.50 -0.71
C THR A 229 10.10 9.27 -0.34
N ALA A 230 11.00 9.53 -1.30
CA ALA A 230 12.28 10.21 -1.07
C ALA A 230 12.19 11.51 -0.24
N PRO A 231 11.19 12.40 -0.41
CA PRO A 231 11.08 13.64 0.36
C PRO A 231 10.74 13.44 1.85
N TYR A 232 10.34 12.23 2.22
CA TYR A 232 10.00 11.90 3.63
C TYR A 232 11.18 11.32 4.41
N LEU A 233 12.37 11.22 3.79
CA LEU A 233 13.58 10.77 4.48
C LEU A 233 13.83 11.62 5.76
N GLY A 234 14.13 10.95 6.86
CA GLY A 234 14.28 11.59 8.18
C GLY A 234 12.95 11.86 8.89
N ARG A 235 11.81 11.58 8.26
CA ARG A 235 10.46 11.73 8.83
C ARG A 235 9.76 10.38 8.87
N GLY A 236 8.72 10.25 9.70
CA GLY A 236 7.88 9.05 9.70
C GLY A 236 8.64 7.72 9.92
N GLY A 237 9.88 7.73 10.47
CA GLY A 237 10.71 6.55 10.70
C GLY A 237 11.60 6.13 9.54
N TYR A 238 11.55 6.79 8.41
CA TYR A 238 12.45 6.50 7.29
C TYR A 238 13.86 6.99 7.58
N ARG A 239 14.79 6.05 7.85
CA ARG A 239 16.18 6.31 8.24
C ARG A 239 17.14 6.25 7.05
N TRP A 240 16.77 5.47 6.03
CA TRP A 240 17.64 5.15 4.91
C TRP A 240 16.99 5.55 3.59
N PRO A 241 17.71 6.22 2.66
CA PRO A 241 17.17 6.45 1.33
C PRO A 241 17.03 5.13 0.58
N TRP A 242 15.97 4.99 -0.24
CA TRP A 242 15.72 3.77 -1.02
C TRP A 242 16.92 3.33 -1.83
N THR A 243 17.63 4.26 -2.46
CA THR A 243 18.83 3.98 -3.26
C THR A 243 19.94 3.27 -2.50
N ARG A 244 20.00 3.43 -1.17
CA ARG A 244 21.00 2.76 -0.31
C ARG A 244 20.56 1.39 0.18
N VAL A 245 19.26 1.20 0.36
CA VAL A 245 18.68 -0.03 0.94
C VAL A 245 17.93 -0.88 -0.09
N ARG A 246 18.04 -0.51 -1.36
CA ARG A 246 17.53 -1.29 -2.48
C ARG A 246 18.08 -2.72 -2.39
N PRO A 247 17.22 -3.75 -2.50
CA PRO A 247 17.66 -5.13 -2.47
C PRO A 247 18.65 -5.41 -3.60
N THR A 248 19.80 -5.97 -3.26
CA THR A 248 20.77 -6.45 -4.25
C THR A 248 20.56 -7.93 -4.47
N PRO A 249 20.62 -8.43 -5.71
CA PRO A 249 20.61 -9.87 -5.97
C PRO A 249 21.75 -10.52 -5.17
N THR A 250 21.44 -11.56 -4.41
CA THR A 250 22.48 -12.37 -3.75
C THR A 250 23.36 -12.97 -4.85
N PRO A 251 24.69 -12.78 -4.82
CA PRO A 251 25.55 -13.41 -5.80
C PRO A 251 25.30 -14.92 -5.73
N ARG A 252 24.88 -15.53 -6.86
CA ARG A 252 24.77 -16.99 -6.92
C ARG A 252 26.12 -17.56 -6.54
N ARG A 253 26.19 -18.32 -5.43
CA ARG A 253 27.36 -19.13 -5.13
C ARG A 253 27.57 -20.03 -6.35
N ARG A 254 28.67 -19.81 -7.07
CA ARG A 254 29.11 -20.77 -8.10
C ARG A 254 29.43 -22.06 -7.35
N THR A 255 28.59 -23.07 -7.51
CA THR A 255 28.84 -24.44 -7.11
C THR A 255 29.81 -25.07 -8.10
#